data_0214b195de59afb6ad7133cb6aee97c7
#
_entry.id   0214b195de59afb6ad7133cb6aee97c7
#
_cell.length_a   1.000
_cell.length_b   1.000
_cell.length_c   1.000
_cell.angle_alpha   90.00
_cell.angle_beta   90.00
_cell.angle_gamma   90.00
#
_symmetry.space_group_name_H-M   'P 1'
#
loop_
_entity.id
_entity.type
_entity.pdbx_description
1 polymer ?
#
loop_
_entity_poly.entity_id
_entity_poly.type
_entity_poly.pdbx_seq_one_letter_code
_entity_poly.pdbx_strand_id
1 'polypeptide(L)'
;MKIKDTERSLFFAGLMIALKDTNFRITYKNIQAPTKEQQDTSKYKLIESHNLNKAIIEAIVNQINNRINSYSKEINWKGQFAFILDIDYELKPYKELISKIEKNIFTPFEFDEKQDILGKAYKIFLSRAGKIDNKNIILTPDHIKHLMVRLARLSVDDIVLDTCTGTGGFLMEAMEVMSKLAKGNDELIERIHRHQLYGFEIDRTLFALACSNMFLHGDGRSNMIFGNSLIEVGSKIYSEFKRTYKPRKCIINPPYEKNLPIQFVYKALELLEPNGKLIIVMPSITLNKNCLLYTSDAADEAR
;
A
#
# COMPACT_ATOMS: atom_id res chain seq x y z
N MET A 1 -20.53 -15.44 4.88
CA MET A 1 -19.09 -15.45 4.49
C MET A 1 -18.23 -15.35 5.75
N LYS A 2 -17.44 -16.35 6.04
CA LYS A 2 -16.55 -16.37 7.21
C LYS A 2 -15.15 -15.94 6.76
N ILE A 3 -14.85 -14.64 6.84
CA ILE A 3 -13.51 -14.07 6.60
C ILE A 3 -13.02 -13.51 7.94
N LYS A 4 -11.79 -13.83 8.33
CA LYS A 4 -11.17 -13.27 9.53
C LYS A 4 -11.11 -11.75 9.43
N ASP A 5 -11.30 -11.06 10.53
CA ASP A 5 -11.28 -9.58 10.56
C ASP A 5 -9.97 -9.00 9.97
N THR A 6 -8.85 -9.70 10.19
CA THR A 6 -7.53 -9.31 9.66
C THR A 6 -7.39 -9.48 8.14
N GLU A 7 -8.23 -10.32 7.53
CA GLU A 7 -8.20 -10.65 6.10
C GLU A 7 -9.21 -9.82 5.28
N ARG A 8 -10.20 -9.18 5.94
CA ARG A 8 -11.26 -8.44 5.24
C ARG A 8 -10.73 -7.32 4.36
N SER A 9 -9.74 -6.60 4.82
CA SER A 9 -9.13 -5.51 4.07
C SER A 9 -8.40 -6.01 2.83
N LEU A 10 -7.64 -7.12 2.98
CA LEU A 10 -6.96 -7.76 1.86
C LEU A 10 -7.95 -8.38 0.87
N PHE A 11 -9.03 -9.00 1.37
CA PHE A 11 -10.08 -9.51 0.51
C PHE A 11 -10.70 -8.40 -0.34
N PHE A 12 -11.03 -7.27 0.29
CA PHE A 12 -11.56 -6.11 -0.42
C PHE A 12 -10.55 -5.56 -1.44
N ALA A 13 -9.28 -5.42 -1.06
CA ALA A 13 -8.21 -5.02 -1.97
C ALA A 13 -8.06 -5.99 -3.15
N GLY A 14 -8.08 -7.30 -2.87
CA GLY A 14 -8.04 -8.34 -3.90
C GLY A 14 -9.20 -8.25 -4.87
N LEU A 15 -10.42 -7.99 -4.39
CA LEU A 15 -11.59 -7.80 -5.27
C LEU A 15 -11.43 -6.54 -6.14
N MET A 16 -10.95 -5.43 -5.59
CA MET A 16 -10.69 -4.21 -6.37
C MET A 16 -9.67 -4.45 -7.48
N ILE A 17 -8.59 -5.21 -7.20
CA ILE A 17 -7.58 -5.60 -8.20
C ILE A 17 -8.19 -6.56 -9.25
N ALA A 18 -8.93 -7.58 -8.81
CA ALA A 18 -9.57 -8.52 -9.72
C ALA A 18 -10.57 -7.82 -10.67
N LEU A 19 -11.28 -6.81 -10.18
CA LEU A 19 -12.20 -6.01 -10.99
C LEU A 19 -11.49 -5.12 -12.02
N LYS A 20 -10.20 -4.83 -11.89
CA LYS A 20 -9.40 -4.22 -12.98
C LYS A 20 -9.18 -5.19 -14.16
N ASP A 21 -9.33 -6.49 -13.94
CA ASP A 21 -9.28 -7.48 -15.01
C ASP A 21 -10.61 -7.52 -15.77
N THR A 22 -10.59 -7.06 -17.03
CA THR A 22 -11.79 -7.01 -17.87
C THR A 22 -12.40 -8.38 -18.11
N ASN A 23 -11.56 -9.43 -18.25
CA ASN A 23 -12.06 -10.80 -18.44
C ASN A 23 -12.78 -11.27 -17.17
N PHE A 24 -12.22 -11.02 -15.99
CA PHE A 24 -12.88 -11.35 -14.74
C PHE A 24 -14.23 -10.63 -14.63
N ARG A 25 -14.31 -9.32 -14.90
CA ARG A 25 -15.58 -8.57 -14.87
C ARG A 25 -16.66 -9.15 -15.76
N ILE A 26 -16.30 -9.60 -16.94
CA ILE A 26 -17.25 -10.18 -17.90
C ILE A 26 -17.70 -11.57 -17.46
N THR A 27 -16.80 -12.37 -16.88
CA THR A 27 -17.02 -13.80 -16.68
C THR A 27 -17.53 -14.18 -15.29
N TYR A 28 -17.21 -13.42 -14.22
CA TYR A 28 -17.50 -13.86 -12.84
C TYR A 28 -18.98 -14.14 -12.60
N LYS A 29 -19.89 -13.41 -13.28
CA LYS A 29 -21.35 -13.61 -13.15
C LYS A 29 -21.79 -14.98 -13.65
N ASN A 30 -21.07 -15.55 -14.62
CA ASN A 30 -21.38 -16.81 -15.27
C ASN A 30 -20.66 -18.03 -14.65
N ILE A 31 -19.73 -17.81 -13.73
CA ILE A 31 -19.01 -18.90 -13.05
C ILE A 31 -20.01 -19.77 -12.29
N GLN A 32 -19.91 -21.09 -12.47
CA GLN A 32 -20.76 -22.08 -11.80
C GLN A 32 -20.02 -22.76 -10.65
N ALA A 33 -20.80 -23.39 -9.75
CA ALA A 33 -20.24 -24.26 -8.73
C ALA A 33 -19.46 -25.42 -9.38
N PRO A 34 -18.53 -26.07 -8.65
CA PRO A 34 -17.79 -27.20 -9.16
C PRO A 34 -18.69 -28.31 -9.69
N THR A 35 -18.38 -28.80 -10.88
CA THR A 35 -19.12 -29.94 -11.51
C THR A 35 -18.80 -31.23 -10.77
N LYS A 36 -19.62 -32.28 -11.02
CA LYS A 36 -19.37 -33.63 -10.49
C LYS A 36 -17.98 -34.13 -10.91
N GLU A 37 -17.62 -33.95 -12.16
CA GLU A 37 -16.29 -34.33 -12.68
C GLU A 37 -15.14 -33.63 -11.94
N GLN A 38 -15.27 -32.33 -11.65
CA GLN A 38 -14.30 -31.59 -10.85
C GLN A 38 -14.23 -32.10 -9.41
N GLN A 39 -15.37 -32.50 -8.82
CA GLN A 39 -15.43 -33.11 -7.49
C GLN A 39 -14.75 -34.49 -7.49
N ASP A 40 -15.00 -35.30 -8.48
CA ASP A 40 -14.52 -36.71 -8.57
C ASP A 40 -13.01 -36.75 -8.85
N THR A 41 -12.49 -35.76 -9.59
CA THR A 41 -11.04 -35.64 -9.88
C THR A 41 -10.26 -34.92 -8.76
N SER A 42 -10.95 -34.26 -7.84
CA SER A 42 -10.33 -33.55 -6.72
C SER A 42 -10.01 -34.52 -5.57
N LYS A 43 -8.80 -34.33 -4.98
CA LYS A 43 -8.42 -35.07 -3.77
C LYS A 43 -9.27 -34.68 -2.54
N TYR A 44 -9.91 -33.53 -2.57
CA TYR A 44 -10.69 -32.96 -1.47
C TYR A 44 -12.08 -32.53 -1.99
N LYS A 45 -13.08 -32.56 -1.09
CA LYS A 45 -14.40 -32.02 -1.41
C LYS A 45 -14.30 -30.51 -1.70
N LEU A 46 -14.67 -30.11 -2.92
CA LEU A 46 -14.67 -28.71 -3.31
C LEU A 46 -15.89 -27.97 -2.76
N ILE A 47 -15.68 -26.79 -2.24
CA ILE A 47 -16.73 -25.88 -1.77
C ILE A 47 -17.46 -25.22 -2.95
N GLU A 48 -18.68 -24.74 -2.74
CA GLU A 48 -19.52 -24.14 -3.80
C GLU A 48 -18.83 -22.95 -4.48
N SER A 49 -18.15 -22.11 -3.72
CA SER A 49 -17.42 -20.92 -4.22
C SER A 49 -16.06 -21.21 -4.86
N HIS A 50 -15.62 -22.48 -4.93
CA HIS A 50 -14.25 -22.85 -5.36
C HIS A 50 -13.84 -22.21 -6.70
N ASN A 51 -14.66 -22.36 -7.72
CA ASN A 51 -14.34 -21.85 -9.06
C ASN A 51 -14.28 -20.32 -9.09
N LEU A 52 -15.15 -19.66 -8.33
CA LEU A 52 -15.13 -18.18 -8.21
C LEU A 52 -13.89 -17.70 -7.43
N ASN A 53 -13.56 -18.36 -6.32
CA ASN A 53 -12.34 -18.05 -5.55
C ASN A 53 -11.08 -18.17 -6.40
N LYS A 54 -10.99 -19.25 -7.19
CA LYS A 54 -9.88 -19.48 -8.11
C LYS A 54 -9.78 -18.37 -9.17
N ALA A 55 -10.91 -18.00 -9.78
CA ALA A 55 -10.96 -16.94 -10.78
C ALA A 55 -10.55 -15.58 -10.19
N ILE A 56 -10.95 -15.27 -8.95
CA ILE A 56 -10.50 -14.03 -8.25
C ILE A 56 -8.98 -14.04 -8.10
N ILE A 57 -8.38 -15.12 -7.61
CA ILE A 57 -6.91 -15.19 -7.43
C ILE A 57 -6.19 -15.11 -8.76
N GLU A 58 -6.65 -15.80 -9.80
CA GLU A 58 -6.06 -15.73 -11.12
C GLU A 58 -6.08 -14.29 -11.66
N ALA A 59 -7.20 -13.59 -11.53
CA ALA A 59 -7.31 -12.20 -11.94
C ALA A 59 -6.35 -11.30 -11.15
N ILE A 60 -6.25 -11.46 -9.82
CA ILE A 60 -5.30 -10.72 -8.97
C ILE A 60 -3.86 -10.96 -9.44
N VAL A 61 -3.47 -12.23 -9.59
CA VAL A 61 -2.10 -12.61 -9.95
C VAL A 61 -1.73 -12.10 -11.33
N ASN A 62 -2.63 -12.20 -12.31
CA ASN A 62 -2.41 -11.68 -13.66
C ASN A 62 -2.20 -10.16 -13.67
N GLN A 63 -3.01 -9.43 -12.90
CA GLN A 63 -2.87 -7.98 -12.81
C GLN A 63 -1.58 -7.56 -12.11
N ILE A 64 -1.19 -8.21 -11.02
CA ILE A 64 -0.02 -7.85 -10.22
C ILE A 64 1.28 -8.27 -10.91
N ASN A 65 1.40 -9.52 -11.40
CA ASN A 65 2.65 -10.05 -11.95
C ASN A 65 3.17 -9.26 -13.15
N ASN A 66 2.30 -8.61 -13.88
CA ASN A 66 2.69 -7.82 -15.05
C ASN A 66 3.32 -6.45 -14.68
N ARG A 67 3.32 -6.06 -13.40
CA ARG A 67 3.62 -4.68 -12.96
C ARG A 67 4.54 -4.55 -11.75
N ILE A 68 5.13 -5.63 -11.24
CA ILE A 68 5.93 -5.60 -10.01
C ILE A 68 7.42 -5.41 -10.29
N ASN A 69 8.08 -4.56 -9.47
CA ASN A 69 9.50 -4.30 -9.50
C ASN A 69 10.31 -5.48 -8.91
N SER A 70 11.63 -5.54 -9.20
CA SER A 70 12.56 -6.59 -8.75
C SER A 70 12.62 -6.75 -7.22
N TYR A 71 12.43 -5.67 -6.45
CA TYR A 71 12.41 -5.70 -4.98
C TYR A 71 11.13 -6.32 -4.40
N SER A 72 10.04 -6.32 -5.16
CA SER A 72 8.77 -6.93 -4.75
C SER A 72 8.61 -8.37 -5.24
N LYS A 73 9.57 -8.88 -6.05
CA LYS A 73 9.53 -10.26 -6.57
C LYS A 73 9.67 -11.34 -5.49
N GLU A 74 10.20 -10.98 -4.32
CA GLU A 74 10.29 -11.89 -3.17
C GLU A 74 8.94 -12.16 -2.52
N ILE A 75 7.89 -11.41 -2.90
CA ILE A 75 6.57 -11.58 -2.33
C ILE A 75 5.79 -12.59 -3.15
N ASN A 76 5.42 -13.65 -2.50
CA ASN A 76 4.46 -14.60 -3.02
C ASN A 76 3.05 -14.01 -2.98
N TRP A 77 2.70 -13.20 -3.99
CA TRP A 77 1.39 -12.57 -4.11
C TRP A 77 0.25 -13.58 -4.09
N LYS A 78 0.43 -14.71 -4.77
CA LYS A 78 -0.54 -15.80 -4.70
C LYS A 78 -0.72 -16.29 -3.26
N GLY A 79 0.35 -16.37 -2.50
CA GLY A 79 0.32 -16.72 -1.07
C GLY A 79 -0.37 -15.66 -0.21
N GLN A 80 -0.20 -14.38 -0.49
CA GLN A 80 -0.87 -13.30 0.26
C GLN A 80 -2.40 -13.35 0.14
N PHE A 81 -2.91 -13.75 -1.02
CA PHE A 81 -4.34 -13.87 -1.28
C PHE A 81 -4.86 -15.31 -1.20
N ALA A 82 -4.02 -16.28 -0.83
CA ALA A 82 -4.38 -17.71 -0.81
C ALA A 82 -5.59 -18.02 0.09
N PHE A 83 -5.79 -17.25 1.17
CA PHE A 83 -6.95 -17.37 2.06
C PHE A 83 -8.29 -17.25 1.32
N ILE A 84 -8.31 -16.61 0.14
CA ILE A 84 -9.51 -16.50 -0.71
C ILE A 84 -9.97 -17.87 -1.18
N LEU A 85 -9.05 -18.83 -1.40
CA LEU A 85 -9.41 -20.20 -1.81
C LEU A 85 -10.25 -20.94 -0.76
N ASP A 86 -10.08 -20.56 0.52
CA ASP A 86 -10.77 -21.18 1.64
C ASP A 86 -12.10 -20.50 2.00
N ILE A 87 -12.50 -19.45 1.24
CA ILE A 87 -13.78 -18.76 1.47
C ILE A 87 -14.92 -19.67 1.04
N ASP A 88 -15.58 -20.29 2.02
CA ASP A 88 -16.79 -21.05 1.83
C ASP A 88 -18.01 -20.12 1.92
N TYR A 89 -18.67 -19.91 0.79
CA TYR A 89 -19.84 -19.05 0.72
C TYR A 89 -20.75 -19.48 -0.45
N GLU A 90 -22.06 -19.31 -0.29
CA GLU A 90 -23.03 -19.58 -1.35
C GLU A 90 -22.73 -18.69 -2.57
N LEU A 91 -22.73 -19.31 -3.74
CA LEU A 91 -22.25 -18.65 -4.96
C LEU A 91 -23.09 -17.44 -5.37
N LYS A 92 -24.43 -17.52 -5.19
CA LYS A 92 -25.34 -16.42 -5.56
C LYS A 92 -25.09 -15.14 -4.74
N PRO A 93 -25.17 -15.15 -3.38
CA PRO A 93 -24.88 -13.96 -2.60
C PRO A 93 -23.42 -13.47 -2.71
N TYR A 94 -22.47 -14.36 -3.04
CA TYR A 94 -21.09 -13.98 -3.29
C TYR A 94 -20.98 -13.12 -4.57
N LYS A 95 -21.59 -13.56 -5.67
CA LYS A 95 -21.65 -12.77 -6.90
C LYS A 95 -22.39 -11.44 -6.71
N GLU A 96 -23.47 -11.43 -5.93
CA GLU A 96 -24.19 -10.22 -5.57
C GLU A 96 -23.31 -9.24 -4.79
N LEU A 97 -22.48 -9.73 -3.87
CA LEU A 97 -21.50 -8.90 -3.15
C LEU A 97 -20.50 -8.27 -4.11
N ILE A 98 -19.89 -9.08 -5.00
CA ILE A 98 -18.93 -8.57 -5.99
C ILE A 98 -19.60 -7.54 -6.90
N SER A 99 -20.83 -7.80 -7.37
CA SER A 99 -21.57 -6.86 -8.21
C SER A 99 -21.90 -5.55 -7.49
N LYS A 100 -22.19 -5.58 -6.17
CA LYS A 100 -22.38 -4.37 -5.37
C LYS A 100 -21.09 -3.57 -5.23
N ILE A 101 -19.96 -4.25 -5.01
CA ILE A 101 -18.64 -3.61 -4.96
C ILE A 101 -18.29 -3.01 -6.32
N GLU A 102 -18.48 -3.76 -7.40
CA GLU A 102 -18.25 -3.28 -8.77
C GLU A 102 -19.06 -2.00 -9.05
N LYS A 103 -20.37 -2.04 -8.85
CA LYS A 103 -21.27 -0.93 -9.18
C LYS A 103 -21.08 0.30 -8.29
N ASN A 104 -20.94 0.09 -6.97
CA ASN A 104 -21.05 1.20 -6.00
C ASN A 104 -19.69 1.73 -5.56
N ILE A 105 -18.60 1.00 -5.79
CA ILE A 105 -17.27 1.37 -5.35
C ILE A 105 -16.28 1.40 -6.51
N PHE A 106 -16.12 0.27 -7.23
CA PHE A 106 -15.11 0.14 -8.27
C PHE A 106 -15.40 1.04 -9.47
N THR A 107 -16.60 1.02 -10.02
CA THR A 107 -16.97 1.86 -11.17
C THR A 107 -16.85 3.36 -10.86
N PRO A 108 -17.37 3.90 -9.74
CA PRO A 108 -17.10 5.28 -9.37
C PRO A 108 -15.62 5.60 -9.17
N PHE A 109 -14.85 4.67 -8.63
CA PHE A 109 -13.40 4.82 -8.46
C PHE A 109 -12.66 4.89 -9.81
N GLU A 110 -13.05 4.14 -10.83
CA GLU A 110 -12.46 4.23 -12.18
C GLU A 110 -12.63 5.63 -12.81
N PHE A 111 -13.67 6.38 -12.43
CA PHE A 111 -13.90 7.75 -12.88
C PHE A 111 -13.16 8.81 -12.06
N ASP A 112 -12.85 8.52 -10.79
CA ASP A 112 -12.14 9.43 -9.88
C ASP A 112 -11.16 8.63 -8.99
N GLU A 113 -10.03 8.27 -9.58
CA GLU A 113 -8.97 7.47 -8.92
C GLU A 113 -8.25 8.20 -7.76
N LYS A 114 -8.72 9.39 -7.34
CA LYS A 114 -8.05 10.23 -6.33
C LYS A 114 -8.29 9.80 -4.88
N GLN A 115 -9.20 8.85 -4.63
CA GLN A 115 -9.58 8.50 -3.26
C GLN A 115 -8.77 7.32 -2.71
N ASP A 116 -8.20 7.47 -1.51
CA ASP A 116 -7.64 6.37 -0.72
C ASP A 116 -8.74 5.41 -0.22
N ILE A 117 -9.29 4.64 -1.16
CA ILE A 117 -10.40 3.71 -0.88
C ILE A 117 -9.94 2.57 0.03
N LEU A 118 -8.74 2.04 -0.19
CA LEU A 118 -8.25 0.90 0.60
C LEU A 118 -7.88 1.32 2.01
N GLY A 119 -7.26 2.48 2.21
CA GLY A 119 -7.01 3.02 3.55
C GLY A 119 -8.29 3.31 4.32
N LYS A 120 -9.31 3.87 3.65
CA LYS A 120 -10.63 4.09 4.25
C LYS A 120 -11.31 2.77 4.63
N ALA A 121 -11.29 1.78 3.75
CA ALA A 121 -11.84 0.46 4.02
C ALA A 121 -11.10 -0.23 5.18
N TYR A 122 -9.78 -0.17 5.20
CA TYR A 122 -8.96 -0.70 6.28
C TYR A 122 -9.34 -0.10 7.63
N LYS A 123 -9.49 1.23 7.70
CA LYS A 123 -9.94 1.92 8.92
C LYS A 123 -11.31 1.44 9.39
N ILE A 124 -12.28 1.28 8.46
CA ILE A 124 -13.62 0.79 8.77
C ILE A 124 -13.56 -0.64 9.32
N PHE A 125 -12.78 -1.53 8.71
CA PHE A 125 -12.66 -2.91 9.16
C PHE A 125 -11.99 -3.01 10.53
N LEU A 126 -10.95 -2.21 10.80
CA LEU A 126 -10.31 -2.16 12.11
C LEU A 126 -11.26 -1.65 13.19
N SER A 127 -12.01 -0.58 12.93
CA SER A 127 -12.96 -0.01 13.90
C SER A 127 -14.04 -1.01 14.30
N ARG A 128 -14.57 -1.76 13.32
CA ARG A 128 -15.58 -2.80 13.58
C ARG A 128 -15.04 -4.04 14.30
N ALA A 129 -13.76 -4.32 14.14
CA ALA A 129 -13.09 -5.43 14.83
C ALA A 129 -12.74 -5.12 16.29
N GLY A 130 -12.96 -3.90 16.78
CA GLY A 130 -12.56 -3.46 18.12
C GLY A 130 -11.05 -3.46 18.33
N LYS A 131 -10.27 -3.40 17.25
CA LYS A 131 -8.80 -3.57 17.26
C LYS A 131 -8.03 -2.27 17.08
N ILE A 132 -8.72 -1.12 17.00
CA ILE A 132 -8.06 0.19 16.85
C ILE A 132 -7.13 0.47 18.04
N ASP A 133 -7.53 0.07 19.25
CA ASP A 133 -6.77 0.36 20.47
C ASP A 133 -5.58 -0.58 20.70
N ASN A 134 -5.50 -1.72 20.01
CA ASN A 134 -4.49 -2.78 20.28
C ASN A 134 -3.37 -2.87 19.26
N LYS A 135 -3.47 -2.21 18.12
CA LYS A 135 -2.37 -2.07 17.18
C LYS A 135 -2.08 -0.58 17.07
N ASN A 136 -0.91 -0.15 17.44
CA ASN A 136 -0.42 1.25 17.32
C ASN A 136 -0.36 1.74 15.85
N ILE A 137 -1.33 1.34 15.04
CA ILE A 137 -1.46 1.70 13.63
C ILE A 137 -2.27 2.99 13.58
N ILE A 138 -1.60 4.10 13.41
CA ILE A 138 -2.20 5.42 13.26
C ILE A 138 -2.33 5.71 11.77
N LEU A 139 -3.55 5.57 11.24
CA LEU A 139 -3.83 6.03 9.89
C LEU A 139 -3.90 7.56 9.87
N THR A 140 -3.11 8.17 9.01
CA THR A 140 -3.05 9.62 8.87
C THR A 140 -4.35 10.16 8.27
N PRO A 141 -5.04 11.12 8.90
CA PRO A 141 -6.22 11.78 8.32
C PRO A 141 -5.90 12.47 6.98
N ASP A 142 -6.85 12.48 6.05
CA ASP A 142 -6.62 13.03 4.71
C ASP A 142 -6.14 14.49 4.73
N HIS A 143 -6.74 15.35 5.56
CA HIS A 143 -6.31 16.75 5.68
C HIS A 143 -4.86 16.92 6.16
N ILE A 144 -4.35 16.00 6.99
CA ILE A 144 -2.94 15.97 7.41
C ILE A 144 -2.05 15.49 6.26
N LYS A 145 -2.47 14.47 5.50
CA LYS A 145 -1.74 14.02 4.30
C LYS A 145 -1.58 15.17 3.30
N HIS A 146 -2.67 15.85 2.97
CA HIS A 146 -2.66 17.02 2.10
C HIS A 146 -1.73 18.13 2.61
N LEU A 147 -1.81 18.46 3.90
CA LEU A 147 -0.94 19.48 4.50
C LEU A 147 0.54 19.12 4.37
N MET A 148 0.91 17.89 4.76
CA MET A 148 2.30 17.44 4.77
C MET A 148 2.90 17.39 3.35
N VAL A 149 2.14 16.88 2.38
CA VAL A 149 2.57 16.85 0.97
C VAL A 149 2.73 18.26 0.40
N ARG A 150 1.84 19.21 0.74
CA ARG A 150 1.99 20.61 0.35
C ARG A 150 3.24 21.27 0.97
N LEU A 151 3.54 20.99 2.24
CA LEU A 151 4.75 21.47 2.92
C LEU A 151 6.03 20.93 2.28
N ALA A 152 5.99 19.72 1.70
CA ALA A 152 7.11 19.14 0.98
C ALA A 152 7.51 19.96 -0.26
N ARG A 153 6.58 20.74 -0.85
CA ARG A 153 6.81 21.51 -2.08
C ARG A 153 7.39 20.63 -3.19
N LEU A 154 6.64 19.62 -3.56
CA LEU A 154 7.06 18.65 -4.57
C LEU A 154 7.22 19.28 -5.94
N SER A 155 8.16 18.75 -6.71
CA SER A 155 8.38 19.01 -8.13
C SER A 155 8.24 17.72 -8.94
N VAL A 156 8.16 17.80 -10.25
CA VAL A 156 8.10 16.63 -11.15
C VAL A 156 9.37 15.77 -11.13
N ASP A 157 10.49 16.31 -10.62
CA ASP A 157 11.79 15.64 -10.57
C ASP A 157 12.14 15.08 -9.20
N ASP A 158 11.29 15.30 -8.19
CA ASP A 158 11.55 14.80 -6.85
C ASP A 158 11.36 13.29 -6.76
N ILE A 159 12.24 12.64 -6.01
CA ILE A 159 12.05 11.27 -5.53
C ILE A 159 11.53 11.35 -4.11
N VAL A 160 10.36 10.76 -3.89
CA VAL A 160 9.63 10.78 -2.62
C VAL A 160 9.78 9.44 -1.92
N LEU A 161 10.10 9.51 -0.64
CA LEU A 161 10.29 8.36 0.24
C LEU A 161 9.30 8.41 1.40
N ASP A 162 8.73 7.25 1.74
CA ASP A 162 8.01 7.01 2.99
C ASP A 162 8.59 5.78 3.69
N THR A 163 9.23 5.97 4.84
CA THR A 163 9.92 4.89 5.56
C THR A 163 9.02 4.07 6.49
N CYS A 164 7.74 4.43 6.58
CA CYS A 164 6.71 3.74 7.37
C CYS A 164 5.34 3.88 6.70
N THR A 165 5.26 3.35 5.50
CA THR A 165 4.25 3.65 4.49
C THR A 165 2.81 3.34 4.91
N GLY A 166 2.59 2.36 5.78
CA GLY A 166 1.25 1.93 6.13
C GLY A 166 0.49 1.41 4.90
N THR A 167 -0.62 2.05 4.57
CA THR A 167 -1.44 1.74 3.37
C THR A 167 -1.02 2.52 2.11
N GLY A 168 0.05 3.29 2.14
CA GLY A 168 0.54 4.06 0.98
C GLY A 168 -0.04 5.47 0.85
N GLY A 169 -0.72 5.98 1.87
CA GLY A 169 -1.48 7.22 1.78
C GLY A 169 -0.67 8.46 1.38
N PHE A 170 0.55 8.64 1.89
CA PHE A 170 1.41 9.77 1.51
C PHE A 170 1.93 9.63 0.08
N LEU A 171 2.30 8.42 -0.33
CA LEU A 171 2.81 8.17 -1.68
C LEU A 171 1.73 8.41 -2.74
N MET A 172 0.48 8.01 -2.48
CA MET A 172 -0.64 8.32 -3.37
C MET A 172 -0.91 9.82 -3.49
N GLU A 173 -0.94 10.53 -2.36
CA GLU A 173 -1.11 11.98 -2.36
C GLU A 173 0.04 12.69 -3.10
N ALA A 174 1.28 12.23 -2.89
CA ALA A 174 2.45 12.74 -3.61
C ALA A 174 2.35 12.46 -5.11
N MET A 175 1.93 11.26 -5.50
CA MET A 175 1.72 10.87 -6.89
C MET A 175 0.70 11.77 -7.58
N GLU A 176 -0.44 12.03 -6.94
CA GLU A 176 -1.47 12.93 -7.48
C GLU A 176 -0.95 14.35 -7.68
N VAL A 177 -0.25 14.90 -6.67
CA VAL A 177 0.33 16.26 -6.75
C VAL A 177 1.36 16.36 -7.86
N MET A 178 2.28 15.39 -7.96
CA MET A 178 3.34 15.40 -8.98
C MET A 178 2.75 15.19 -10.38
N SER A 179 1.75 14.33 -10.54
CA SER A 179 1.06 14.12 -11.81
C SER A 179 0.34 15.39 -12.29
N LYS A 180 -0.28 16.14 -11.37
CA LYS A 180 -0.85 17.45 -11.71
C LYS A 180 0.20 18.46 -12.17
N LEU A 181 1.38 18.45 -11.54
CA LEU A 181 2.50 19.31 -11.92
C LEU A 181 3.07 18.95 -13.30
N ALA A 182 2.96 17.70 -13.72
CA ALA A 182 3.36 17.22 -15.05
C ALA A 182 2.49 17.78 -16.20
N LYS A 183 1.34 18.41 -15.89
CA LYS A 183 0.46 19.12 -16.84
C LYS A 183 0.07 18.30 -18.06
N GLY A 184 -0.21 17.02 -17.90
CA GLY A 184 -0.61 16.11 -18.99
C GLY A 184 0.54 15.60 -19.86
N ASN A 185 1.79 15.77 -19.43
CA ASN A 185 2.93 15.13 -20.08
C ASN A 185 2.99 13.66 -19.68
N ASP A 186 2.61 12.76 -20.57
CA ASP A 186 2.50 11.33 -20.31
C ASP A 186 3.84 10.69 -19.91
N GLU A 187 4.97 11.11 -20.49
CA GLU A 187 6.31 10.60 -20.13
C GLU A 187 6.68 10.96 -18.70
N LEU A 188 6.39 12.20 -18.27
CA LEU A 188 6.62 12.64 -16.89
C LEU A 188 5.70 11.88 -15.92
N ILE A 189 4.43 11.71 -16.26
CA ILE A 189 3.47 10.97 -15.45
C ILE A 189 3.93 9.51 -15.30
N GLU A 190 4.31 8.85 -16.38
CA GLU A 190 4.82 7.49 -16.33
C GLU A 190 6.10 7.37 -15.51
N ARG A 191 7.03 8.33 -15.63
CA ARG A 191 8.25 8.38 -14.82
C ARG A 191 7.93 8.54 -13.33
N ILE A 192 7.02 9.45 -12.97
CA ILE A 192 6.58 9.65 -11.59
C ILE A 192 6.02 8.34 -11.02
N HIS A 193 5.08 7.72 -11.71
CA HIS A 193 4.42 6.50 -11.27
C HIS A 193 5.39 5.32 -11.16
N ARG A 194 6.38 5.19 -12.04
CA ARG A 194 7.26 4.01 -12.08
C ARG A 194 8.55 4.14 -11.27
N HIS A 195 9.04 5.37 -11.03
CA HIS A 195 10.42 5.55 -10.61
C HIS A 195 10.64 6.59 -9.52
N GLN A 196 9.62 7.27 -9.03
CA GLN A 196 9.83 8.40 -8.13
C GLN A 196 9.17 8.28 -6.76
N LEU A 197 8.42 7.23 -6.50
CA LEU A 197 7.67 7.01 -5.26
C LEU A 197 8.14 5.71 -4.60
N TYR A 198 8.73 5.79 -3.41
CA TYR A 198 9.31 4.65 -2.70
C TYR A 198 8.76 4.54 -1.29
N GLY A 199 8.43 3.32 -0.86
CA GLY A 199 7.90 3.06 0.47
C GLY A 199 8.49 1.83 1.13
N PHE A 200 8.66 1.89 2.46
CA PHE A 200 9.03 0.74 3.29
C PHE A 200 7.88 0.39 4.23
N GLU A 201 7.54 -0.88 4.32
CA GLU A 201 6.55 -1.39 5.27
C GLU A 201 6.96 -2.76 5.81
N ILE A 202 6.85 -2.91 7.14
CA ILE A 202 7.24 -4.13 7.86
C ILE A 202 6.06 -5.09 8.09
N ASP A 203 4.84 -4.55 8.23
CA ASP A 203 3.65 -5.38 8.38
C ASP A 203 3.21 -5.92 7.00
N ARG A 204 3.13 -7.24 6.88
CA ARG A 204 2.78 -7.91 5.61
C ARG A 204 1.42 -7.50 5.07
N THR A 205 0.44 -7.29 5.95
CA THR A 205 -0.91 -6.90 5.56
C THR A 205 -0.93 -5.47 5.04
N LEU A 206 -0.29 -4.55 5.76
CA LEU A 206 -0.17 -3.15 5.33
C LEU A 206 0.65 -3.03 4.06
N PHE A 207 1.74 -3.77 3.95
CA PHE A 207 2.54 -3.83 2.73
C PHE A 207 1.71 -4.27 1.51
N ALA A 208 0.94 -5.37 1.63
CA ALA A 208 0.08 -5.83 0.55
C ALA A 208 -1.03 -4.83 0.21
N LEU A 209 -1.57 -4.13 1.23
CA LEU A 209 -2.54 -3.03 1.03
C LEU A 209 -1.89 -1.84 0.33
N ALA A 210 -0.69 -1.43 0.73
CA ALA A 210 0.03 -0.33 0.10
C ALA A 210 0.33 -0.62 -1.38
N CYS A 211 0.85 -1.81 -1.68
CA CYS A 211 1.08 -2.23 -3.06
C CYS A 211 -0.21 -2.26 -3.88
N SER A 212 -1.30 -2.77 -3.28
CA SER A 212 -2.61 -2.81 -3.92
C SER A 212 -3.15 -1.40 -4.20
N ASN A 213 -2.95 -0.49 -3.24
CA ASN A 213 -3.37 0.90 -3.34
C ASN A 213 -2.60 1.65 -4.44
N MET A 214 -1.28 1.55 -4.43
CA MET A 214 -0.42 2.12 -5.46
C MET A 214 -0.80 1.58 -6.85
N PHE A 215 -1.00 0.24 -6.96
CA PHE A 215 -1.44 -0.39 -8.19
C PHE A 215 -2.78 0.16 -8.71
N LEU A 216 -3.77 0.30 -7.83
CA LEU A 216 -5.10 0.81 -8.21
C LEU A 216 -5.06 2.25 -8.71
N HIS A 217 -4.12 3.06 -8.20
CA HIS A 217 -3.93 4.46 -8.60
C HIS A 217 -2.98 4.65 -9.79
N GLY A 218 -2.68 3.58 -10.52
CA GLY A 218 -1.92 3.66 -11.76
C GLY A 218 -0.40 3.58 -11.60
N ASP A 219 0.10 3.30 -10.39
CA ASP A 219 1.51 2.97 -10.21
C ASP A 219 1.82 1.66 -10.96
N GLY A 220 2.50 1.80 -12.08
CA GLY A 220 2.79 0.68 -12.97
C GLY A 220 3.85 -0.28 -12.42
N ARG A 221 4.62 0.13 -11.41
CA ARG A 221 5.64 -0.69 -10.72
C ARG A 221 5.73 -0.23 -9.29
N SER A 222 5.07 -0.91 -8.39
CA SER A 222 5.19 -0.59 -6.98
C SER A 222 6.66 -0.64 -6.52
N ASN A 223 7.22 0.51 -6.14
CA ASN A 223 8.53 0.62 -5.53
C ASN A 223 8.41 0.47 -4.01
N MET A 224 7.52 -0.40 -3.59
CA MET A 224 7.35 -0.78 -2.21
C MET A 224 8.37 -1.83 -1.81
N ILE A 225 9.01 -1.63 -0.66
CA ILE A 225 10.01 -2.53 -0.10
C ILE A 225 9.45 -3.13 1.18
N PHE A 226 9.33 -4.47 1.19
CA PHE A 226 8.95 -5.19 2.40
C PHE A 226 10.16 -5.31 3.32
N GLY A 227 10.07 -4.72 4.52
CA GLY A 227 11.14 -4.80 5.49
C GLY A 227 11.13 -3.67 6.52
N ASN A 228 12.02 -3.78 7.48
CA ASN A 228 12.22 -2.79 8.53
C ASN A 228 13.18 -1.70 8.06
N SER A 229 12.67 -0.51 7.79
CA SER A 229 13.47 0.66 7.36
C SER A 229 14.46 1.15 8.43
N LEU A 230 14.31 0.72 9.69
CA LEU A 230 15.25 1.02 10.78
C LEU A 230 16.42 0.03 10.85
N ILE A 231 16.41 -1.07 10.09
CA ILE A 231 17.53 -2.00 10.04
C ILE A 231 18.76 -1.29 9.50
N GLU A 232 19.87 -1.55 10.14
CA GLU A 232 21.14 -0.84 9.98
C GLU A 232 21.64 -0.73 8.55
N VAL A 233 22.35 0.37 8.34
CA VAL A 233 23.23 0.68 7.23
C VAL A 233 24.18 -0.48 7.02
N GLY A 234 23.89 -1.34 6.14
CA GLY A 234 24.67 -2.55 5.88
C GLY A 234 23.85 -3.62 5.22
N SER A 235 22.52 -3.53 5.29
CA SER A 235 21.70 -4.37 4.45
C SER A 235 21.94 -3.98 2.98
N LYS A 236 22.13 -4.98 2.14
CA LYS A 236 22.36 -4.78 0.69
C LYS A 236 21.25 -3.92 0.06
N ILE A 237 20.01 -4.13 0.49
CA ILE A 237 18.83 -3.38 0.03
C ILE A 237 18.97 -1.89 0.35
N TYR A 238 19.44 -1.54 1.52
CA TYR A 238 19.51 -0.17 1.99
C TYR A 238 20.64 0.64 1.34
N SER A 239 21.83 0.05 1.25
CA SER A 239 22.97 0.67 0.58
C SER A 239 22.73 0.81 -0.92
N GLU A 240 22.07 -0.14 -1.53
CA GLU A 240 21.67 -0.08 -2.94
C GLU A 240 20.58 1.00 -3.15
N PHE A 241 19.60 1.07 -2.29
CA PHE A 241 18.56 2.10 -2.32
C PHE A 241 19.16 3.50 -2.27
N LYS A 242 19.99 3.81 -1.27
CA LYS A 242 20.64 5.11 -1.13
C LYS A 242 21.48 5.49 -2.35
N ARG A 243 22.28 4.53 -2.85
CA ARG A 243 23.14 4.76 -4.01
C ARG A 243 22.37 5.03 -5.30
N THR A 244 21.25 4.32 -5.47
CA THR A 244 20.53 4.27 -6.76
C THR A 244 19.47 5.36 -6.85
N TYR A 245 18.69 5.57 -5.78
CA TYR A 245 17.44 6.35 -5.87
C TYR A 245 17.54 7.78 -5.34
N LYS A 246 18.45 8.07 -4.41
CA LYS A 246 18.75 9.43 -3.95
C LYS A 246 17.50 10.28 -3.64
N PRO A 247 16.67 9.89 -2.65
CA PRO A 247 15.43 10.60 -2.36
C PRO A 247 15.69 12.03 -1.90
N ARG A 248 14.88 12.98 -2.37
CA ARG A 248 14.95 14.40 -2.00
C ARG A 248 13.85 14.82 -1.06
N LYS A 249 12.79 14.06 -0.95
CA LYS A 249 11.66 14.31 -0.07
C LYS A 249 11.34 13.05 0.73
N CYS A 250 11.20 13.20 2.04
CA CYS A 250 10.71 12.12 2.90
C CYS A 250 9.49 12.63 3.66
N ILE A 251 8.37 11.90 3.57
CA ILE A 251 7.10 12.30 4.19
C ILE A 251 6.61 11.10 5.00
N ILE A 252 6.58 11.23 6.33
CA ILE A 252 6.34 10.09 7.22
C ILE A 252 5.42 10.41 8.39
N ASN A 253 4.67 9.39 8.82
CA ASN A 253 3.96 9.33 10.09
C ASN A 253 4.38 8.04 10.83
N PRO A 254 5.49 8.05 11.59
CA PRO A 254 6.03 6.87 12.23
C PRO A 254 5.15 6.42 13.41
N PRO A 255 5.28 5.16 13.87
CA PRO A 255 4.64 4.71 15.09
C PRO A 255 5.13 5.52 16.30
N TYR A 256 4.19 5.84 17.25
CA TYR A 256 4.45 6.76 18.37
C TYR A 256 4.97 6.06 19.64
N GLU A 257 5.60 4.90 19.47
CA GLU A 257 6.13 4.13 20.60
C GLU A 257 7.52 4.62 21.03
N LYS A 258 7.67 4.94 22.32
CA LYS A 258 8.97 5.27 22.95
C LYS A 258 9.80 6.24 22.08
N ASN A 259 10.99 5.78 21.63
CA ASN A 259 11.94 6.57 20.85
C ASN A 259 11.86 6.27 19.34
N LEU A 260 10.87 5.50 18.89
CA LEU A 260 10.74 5.17 17.46
C LEU A 260 10.66 6.40 16.54
N PRO A 261 9.85 7.44 16.84
CA PRO A 261 9.80 8.61 15.97
C PRO A 261 11.17 9.25 15.71
N ILE A 262 12.02 9.32 16.73
CA ILE A 262 13.38 9.86 16.61
C ILE A 262 14.27 8.95 15.76
N GLN A 263 14.18 7.65 15.93
CA GLN A 263 14.93 6.70 15.09
C GLN A 263 14.53 6.85 13.60
N PHE A 264 13.24 7.04 13.32
CA PHE A 264 12.76 7.32 11.96
C PHE A 264 13.30 8.65 11.41
N VAL A 265 13.44 9.69 12.26
CA VAL A 265 14.08 10.95 11.85
C VAL A 265 15.51 10.70 11.40
N TYR A 266 16.35 10.08 12.24
CA TYR A 266 17.75 9.77 11.88
C TYR A 266 17.84 8.96 10.60
N LYS A 267 17.00 7.93 10.49
CA LYS A 267 17.03 7.06 9.32
C LYS A 267 16.57 7.77 8.04
N ALA A 268 15.57 8.62 8.13
CA ALA A 268 15.13 9.44 7.01
C ALA A 268 16.21 10.44 6.55
N LEU A 269 16.86 11.11 7.51
CA LEU A 269 17.96 12.04 7.20
C LEU A 269 19.17 11.35 6.59
N GLU A 270 19.47 10.13 7.02
CA GLU A 270 20.54 9.32 6.44
C GLU A 270 20.27 8.92 4.98
N LEU A 271 18.99 8.67 4.63
CA LEU A 271 18.58 8.29 3.28
C LEU A 271 18.47 9.47 2.34
N LEU A 272 18.13 10.64 2.84
CA LEU A 272 17.94 11.84 2.04
C LEU A 272 19.24 12.33 1.41
N GLU A 273 19.15 12.88 0.20
CA GLU A 273 20.22 13.66 -0.42
C GLU A 273 20.51 14.94 0.38
N PRO A 274 21.71 15.50 0.28
CA PRO A 274 22.01 16.82 0.83
C PRO A 274 20.97 17.85 0.37
N ASN A 275 20.48 18.68 1.30
CA ASN A 275 19.38 19.62 1.09
C ASN A 275 18.01 18.98 0.83
N GLY A 276 17.87 17.66 1.02
CA GLY A 276 16.59 16.98 1.03
C GLY A 276 15.69 17.47 2.18
N LYS A 277 14.39 17.24 2.08
CA LYS A 277 13.41 17.67 3.09
C LYS A 277 12.73 16.48 3.73
N LEU A 278 12.72 16.47 5.06
CA LEU A 278 11.91 15.57 5.88
C LEU A 278 10.67 16.31 6.38
N ILE A 279 9.51 15.76 6.12
CA ILE A 279 8.23 16.21 6.69
C ILE A 279 7.69 15.05 7.55
N ILE A 280 7.56 15.28 8.83
CA ILE A 280 7.18 14.26 9.79
C ILE A 280 6.10 14.77 10.72
N VAL A 281 5.14 13.93 11.07
CA VAL A 281 4.25 14.14 12.19
C VAL A 281 4.66 13.23 13.34
N MET A 282 4.78 13.80 14.55
CA MET A 282 5.15 13.06 15.76
C MET A 282 4.53 13.72 16.99
N PRO A 283 4.37 13.00 18.12
CA PRO A 283 3.91 13.59 19.36
C PRO A 283 4.86 14.68 19.84
N SER A 284 4.33 15.83 20.29
CA SER A 284 5.12 16.96 20.82
C SER A 284 6.01 16.56 21.99
N ILE A 285 5.58 15.60 22.82
CA ILE A 285 6.36 15.07 23.93
C ILE A 285 7.69 14.44 23.48
N THR A 286 7.77 13.96 22.25
CA THR A 286 8.99 13.40 21.67
C THR A 286 10.08 14.45 21.54
N LEU A 287 9.70 15.72 21.32
CA LEU A 287 10.60 16.86 21.21
C LEU A 287 11.00 17.46 22.56
N ASN A 288 10.20 17.24 23.61
CA ASN A 288 10.39 17.89 24.91
C ASN A 288 11.28 17.13 25.90
N LYS A 289 11.54 15.85 25.67
CA LYS A 289 12.37 15.01 26.57
C LYS A 289 13.66 14.61 25.89
N ASN A 290 14.77 15.25 26.28
CA ASN A 290 16.13 14.90 25.84
C ASN A 290 16.31 14.76 24.32
N CYS A 291 15.72 15.64 23.55
CA CYS A 291 15.92 15.65 22.11
C CYS A 291 17.28 16.28 21.81
N LEU A 292 18.28 15.46 21.49
CA LEU A 292 19.61 15.89 21.04
C LEU A 292 19.59 16.89 19.88
N LEU A 293 18.45 16.97 19.15
CA LEU A 293 18.25 17.96 18.07
C LEU A 293 18.17 19.41 18.55
N TYR A 294 18.05 19.65 19.87
CA TYR A 294 17.99 20.98 20.47
C TYR A 294 19.25 21.34 21.27
N THR A 295 20.26 20.48 21.29
CA THR A 295 21.55 20.86 21.88
C THR A 295 22.34 21.67 20.86
N SER A 296 23.03 22.72 21.32
CA SER A 296 23.85 23.61 20.49
C SER A 296 24.85 22.90 19.59
N ASP A 297 25.29 21.71 19.99
CA ASP A 297 26.26 20.89 19.26
C ASP A 297 25.69 20.28 17.98
N ALA A 298 24.39 19.95 17.97
CA ALA A 298 23.73 19.42 16.75
C ALA A 298 23.49 20.50 15.68
N ALA A 299 23.47 21.77 16.07
CA ALA A 299 23.35 22.89 15.14
C ALA A 299 24.69 23.24 14.46
N ASP A 300 25.82 22.90 15.08
CA ASP A 300 27.16 23.18 14.55
C ASP A 300 27.68 22.03 13.65
N GLU A 301 27.22 20.79 13.87
CA GLU A 301 27.49 19.64 12.95
C GLU A 301 26.64 19.63 11.68
N ALA A 302 25.55 20.40 11.66
CA ALA A 302 24.63 20.50 10.49
C ALA A 302 24.95 21.70 9.57
N ARG A 303 26.04 22.46 9.85
CA ARG A 303 26.60 23.49 8.99
C ARG A 303 27.78 22.94 8.21
#